data_67d4fa36fa6ae9eb32362893343b5d82
#
_entry.id   67d4fa36fa6ae9eb32362893343b5d82
#
_cell.length_a   1.000
_cell.length_b   1.000
_cell.length_c   1.000
_cell.angle_alpha   90.00
_cell.angle_beta   90.00
_cell.angle_gamma   90.00
#
_symmetry.space_group_name_H-M   'P 1'
#
loop_
_entity.id
_entity.type
_entity.pdbx_description
1 polymer ?
#
loop_
_entity_poly.entity_id
_entity_poly.type
_entity_poly.pdbx_seq_one_letter_code
_entity_poly.pdbx_strand_id
1 'polypeptide(L)'
;MKVNLRTSVQVALVLLAFCSGLAARDLGQDEALRLRQKGVIAPLEHLLGPAFERYPGAKLLDAELEEHKDRPVRYIYEIELLTVEGVVREIELDANTGQLLKDKEDD
;
A
#
# COMPACT_ATOMS: atom_id res chain seq x y z
N MET A 1 28.10 20.52 10.68
CA MET A 1 28.32 19.12 10.67
C MET A 1 27.04 18.33 10.61
N LYS A 2 26.39 18.22 11.74
CA LYS A 2 25.18 17.45 11.78
C LYS A 2 24.10 18.04 10.90
N VAL A 3 24.07 19.34 10.85
CA VAL A 3 23.08 20.03 10.02
C VAL A 3 23.25 19.66 8.57
N ASN A 4 24.47 19.51 8.12
CA ASN A 4 24.72 19.19 6.72
C ASN A 4 24.21 17.82 6.37
N LEU A 5 24.37 16.88 7.27
CA LEU A 5 23.87 15.53 7.02
C LEU A 5 22.37 15.52 6.89
N ARG A 6 21.70 16.23 7.77
CA ARG A 6 20.26 16.28 7.71
C ARG A 6 19.77 16.93 6.43
N THR A 7 20.45 17.95 6.01
CA THR A 7 20.09 18.62 4.76
C THR A 7 20.20 17.68 3.58
N SER A 8 21.25 16.89 3.54
CA SER A 8 21.44 15.94 2.47
C SER A 8 20.33 14.91 2.43
N VAL A 9 19.95 14.42 3.59
CA VAL A 9 18.89 13.42 3.67
C VAL A 9 17.57 14.01 3.17
N GLN A 10 17.30 15.25 3.54
CA GLN A 10 16.06 15.88 3.11
C GLN A 10 15.99 16.02 1.60
N VAL A 11 17.08 16.36 0.98
CA VAL A 11 17.12 16.48 -0.47
C VAL A 11 16.85 15.14 -1.12
N ALA A 12 17.45 14.09 -0.60
CA ALA A 12 17.22 12.76 -1.13
C ALA A 12 15.76 12.35 -1.03
N LEU A 13 15.12 12.66 0.08
CA LEU A 13 13.72 12.32 0.26
C LEU A 13 12.83 13.03 -0.75
N VAL A 14 13.13 14.29 -1.05
CA VAL A 14 12.37 15.03 -2.04
C VAL A 14 12.47 14.36 -3.40
N LEU A 15 13.64 13.92 -3.77
CA LEU A 15 13.83 13.26 -5.06
C LEU A 15 13.06 11.97 -5.13
N LEU A 16 13.06 11.19 -4.06
CA LEU A 16 12.31 9.94 -4.04
C LEU A 16 10.81 10.18 -4.18
N ALA A 17 10.31 11.16 -3.48
CA ALA A 17 8.90 11.49 -3.57
C ALA A 17 8.51 11.87 -4.99
N PHE A 18 9.37 12.63 -5.65
CA PHE A 18 9.11 13.03 -7.01
C PHE A 18 9.02 11.83 -7.95
N CYS A 19 9.97 10.90 -7.82
CA CYS A 19 9.97 9.72 -8.66
C CYS A 19 8.74 8.85 -8.41
N SER A 20 8.35 8.68 -7.17
CA SER A 20 7.22 7.83 -6.85
C SER A 20 5.91 8.36 -7.42
N GLY A 21 5.80 9.65 -7.56
CA GLY A 21 4.55 10.25 -8.02
C GLY A 21 4.22 9.97 -9.45
N LEU A 22 5.15 9.40 -10.24
CA LEU A 22 4.93 9.17 -11.66
C LEU A 22 4.10 7.94 -11.95
N ALA A 23 4.15 6.92 -11.11
CA ALA A 23 3.53 5.64 -11.39
C ALA A 23 2.27 5.40 -10.58
N ALA A 24 2.20 5.91 -9.36
CA ALA A 24 1.08 5.64 -8.47
C ALA A 24 0.94 6.78 -7.47
N ARG A 25 -0.23 6.89 -6.90
CA ARG A 25 -0.43 7.83 -5.81
C ARG A 25 -1.38 7.23 -4.79
N ASP A 26 -1.19 7.63 -3.54
CA ASP A 26 -2.09 7.24 -2.47
C ASP A 26 -3.35 8.09 -2.54
N LEU A 27 -4.47 7.47 -2.24
CA LEU A 27 -5.76 8.13 -2.27
C LEU A 27 -6.22 8.46 -0.85
N GLY A 28 -6.83 9.62 -0.70
CA GLY A 28 -7.38 10.02 0.57
C GLY A 28 -8.70 9.32 0.86
N GLN A 29 -9.19 9.54 2.08
CA GLN A 29 -10.40 8.87 2.53
C GLN A 29 -11.62 9.26 1.72
N ASP A 30 -11.71 10.52 1.32
CA ASP A 30 -12.86 10.98 0.53
C ASP A 30 -12.92 10.29 -0.82
N GLU A 31 -11.79 10.16 -1.48
CA GLU A 31 -11.75 9.47 -2.77
C GLU A 31 -12.07 7.99 -2.60
N ALA A 32 -11.52 7.37 -1.56
CA ALA A 32 -11.78 5.96 -1.30
C ALA A 32 -13.27 5.72 -1.07
N LEU A 33 -13.92 6.61 -0.33
CA LEU A 33 -15.34 6.47 -0.08
C LEU A 33 -16.14 6.57 -1.37
N ARG A 34 -15.79 7.52 -2.22
CA ARG A 34 -16.49 7.66 -3.50
C ARG A 34 -16.32 6.41 -4.37
N LEU A 35 -15.12 5.87 -4.41
CA LEU A 35 -14.86 4.67 -5.21
C LEU A 35 -15.63 3.46 -4.68
N ARG A 36 -15.74 3.35 -3.35
CA ARG A 36 -16.54 2.27 -2.77
C ARG A 36 -18.02 2.43 -3.10
N GLN A 37 -18.53 3.66 -3.01
CA GLN A 37 -19.92 3.92 -3.30
C GLN A 37 -20.26 3.61 -4.75
N LYS A 38 -19.31 3.80 -5.66
CA LYS A 38 -19.50 3.48 -7.07
C LYS A 38 -19.24 2.02 -7.39
N GLY A 39 -18.78 1.24 -6.43
CA GLY A 39 -18.49 -0.16 -6.67
C GLY A 39 -17.20 -0.42 -7.40
N VAL A 40 -16.34 0.59 -7.53
CA VAL A 40 -15.05 0.43 -8.20
C VAL A 40 -14.07 -0.34 -7.32
N ILE A 41 -14.16 -0.15 -6.01
CA ILE A 41 -13.34 -0.89 -5.06
C ILE A 41 -14.24 -1.50 -3.99
N ALA A 42 -13.76 -2.56 -3.35
CA ALA A 42 -14.43 -3.16 -2.21
C ALA A 42 -13.83 -2.61 -0.92
N PRO A 43 -14.55 -2.66 0.20
CA PRO A 43 -13.96 -2.30 1.49
C PRO A 43 -12.80 -3.23 1.81
N LEU A 44 -11.73 -2.66 2.34
CA LEU A 44 -10.53 -3.43 2.63
C LEU A 44 -10.81 -4.63 3.53
N GLU A 45 -11.66 -4.45 4.54
CA GLU A 45 -11.95 -5.51 5.49
C GLU A 45 -12.58 -6.74 4.83
N HIS A 46 -13.18 -6.59 3.67
CA HIS A 46 -13.74 -7.72 2.94
C HIS A 46 -12.66 -8.50 2.18
N LEU A 47 -11.50 -7.90 1.98
CA LEU A 47 -10.46 -8.47 1.14
C LEU A 47 -9.27 -9.02 1.95
N LEU A 48 -9.27 -8.84 3.26
CA LEU A 48 -8.14 -9.22 4.09
C LEU A 48 -8.05 -10.70 4.40
N GLY A 49 -9.15 -11.43 4.24
CA GLY A 49 -9.18 -12.85 4.61
C GLY A 49 -8.03 -13.66 4.06
N PRO A 50 -7.81 -13.67 2.73
CA PRO A 50 -6.73 -14.47 2.16
C PRO A 50 -5.35 -14.11 2.69
N ALA A 51 -5.09 -12.82 2.97
CA ALA A 51 -3.80 -12.42 3.50
C ALA A 51 -3.57 -13.00 4.89
N PHE A 52 -4.60 -12.96 5.74
CA PHE A 52 -4.48 -13.53 7.08
C PHE A 52 -4.46 -15.05 7.06
N GLU A 53 -5.03 -15.66 6.04
CA GLU A 53 -4.91 -17.11 5.89
C GLU A 53 -3.49 -17.54 5.52
N ARG A 54 -2.80 -16.70 4.74
CA ARG A 54 -1.41 -16.98 4.40
C ARG A 54 -0.50 -16.83 5.61
N TYR A 55 -0.82 -15.92 6.51
CA TYR A 55 0.00 -15.61 7.68
C TYR A 55 -0.86 -15.62 8.93
N PRO A 56 -1.23 -16.83 9.40
CA PRO A 56 -2.11 -16.91 10.57
C PRO A 56 -1.50 -16.23 11.78
N GLY A 57 -2.30 -15.45 12.47
CA GLY A 57 -1.85 -14.72 13.65
C GLY A 57 -1.17 -13.41 13.35
N ALA A 58 -1.04 -13.03 12.09
CA ALA A 58 -0.41 -11.78 11.72
C ALA A 58 -1.26 -10.59 12.16
N LYS A 59 -0.60 -9.43 12.29
CA LYS A 59 -1.26 -8.18 12.63
C LYS A 59 -1.13 -7.21 11.47
N LEU A 60 -2.18 -6.48 11.21
CA LEU A 60 -2.15 -5.43 10.19
C LEU A 60 -1.46 -4.21 10.78
N LEU A 61 -0.36 -3.79 10.15
CA LEU A 61 0.39 -2.62 10.59
C LEU A 61 -0.04 -1.36 9.86
N ASP A 62 -0.31 -1.48 8.58
CA ASP A 62 -0.62 -0.32 7.75
C ASP A 62 -1.39 -0.76 6.52
N ALA A 63 -2.17 0.15 5.96
CA ALA A 63 -2.92 -0.09 4.74
C ALA A 63 -3.08 1.21 3.99
N GLU A 64 -2.81 1.17 2.69
CA GLU A 64 -2.97 2.33 1.83
C GLU A 64 -3.68 1.91 0.55
N LEU A 65 -4.51 2.82 0.04
CA LEU A 65 -5.15 2.62 -1.26
C LEU A 65 -4.40 3.44 -2.28
N GLU A 66 -3.95 2.78 -3.34
CA GLU A 66 -3.17 3.41 -4.39
C GLU A 66 -3.90 3.36 -5.71
N GLU A 67 -3.75 4.44 -6.47
CA GLU A 67 -4.24 4.48 -7.85
C GLU A 67 -3.04 4.33 -8.78
N HIS A 68 -3.07 3.30 -9.61
CA HIS A 68 -2.03 3.05 -10.62
C HIS A 68 -2.58 3.44 -11.97
N LYS A 69 -1.96 4.44 -12.58
CA LYS A 69 -2.47 5.03 -13.82
C LYS A 69 -1.99 4.33 -15.07
N ASP A 70 -1.71 3.06 -14.96
CA ASP A 70 -1.43 2.24 -16.12
C ASP A 70 -2.70 2.06 -16.94
N ARG A 71 -2.59 1.39 -18.03
CA ARG A 71 -3.76 1.11 -18.86
C ARG A 71 -4.14 -0.34 -18.73
N PRO A 72 -5.28 -0.63 -18.15
CA PRO A 72 -6.27 0.29 -17.56
C PRO A 72 -5.85 0.80 -16.20
N VAL A 73 -6.51 1.85 -15.74
CA VAL A 73 -6.29 2.36 -14.39
C VAL A 73 -6.69 1.29 -13.39
N ARG A 74 -5.84 1.07 -12.40
CA ARG A 74 -6.08 0.06 -11.38
C ARG A 74 -6.00 0.67 -10.00
N TYR A 75 -6.76 0.10 -9.09
CA TYR A 75 -6.71 0.47 -7.68
C TYR A 75 -6.20 -0.72 -6.91
N ILE A 76 -5.24 -0.47 -6.02
CA ILE A 76 -4.53 -1.51 -5.30
C ILE A 76 -4.48 -1.13 -3.83
N TYR A 77 -4.82 -2.08 -2.94
CA TYR A 77 -4.53 -1.92 -1.53
C TYR A 77 -3.14 -2.45 -1.27
N GLU A 78 -2.29 -1.60 -0.71
CA GLU A 78 -0.98 -2.03 -0.23
C GLU A 78 -1.07 -2.15 1.28
N ILE A 79 -0.81 -3.33 1.81
CA ILE A 79 -0.89 -3.56 3.24
C ILE A 79 0.44 -4.07 3.76
N GLU A 80 0.70 -3.80 5.04
CA GLU A 80 1.83 -4.37 5.75
C GLU A 80 1.33 -5.21 6.88
N LEU A 81 1.81 -6.45 6.94
CA LEU A 81 1.46 -7.39 8.01
C LEU A 81 2.72 -7.73 8.81
N LEU A 82 2.55 -7.80 10.12
CA LEU A 82 3.59 -8.33 11.00
C LEU A 82 3.25 -9.78 11.32
N THR A 83 4.10 -10.70 10.90
CA THR A 83 3.85 -12.11 11.12
C THR A 83 4.20 -12.50 12.56
N VAL A 84 3.78 -13.70 12.97
CA VAL A 84 4.08 -14.20 14.31
C VAL A 84 5.58 -14.39 14.50
N GLU A 85 6.33 -14.58 13.42
CA GLU A 85 7.79 -14.69 13.48
C GLU A 85 8.49 -13.34 13.57
N GLY A 86 7.75 -12.23 13.49
CA GLY A 86 8.33 -10.91 13.56
C GLY A 86 8.78 -10.36 12.22
N VAL A 87 8.33 -10.93 11.13
CA VAL A 87 8.66 -10.48 9.78
C VAL A 87 7.56 -9.55 9.28
N VAL A 88 7.95 -8.45 8.64
CA VAL A 88 6.99 -7.56 8.01
C VAL A 88 6.82 -7.98 6.55
N ARG A 89 5.58 -8.26 6.15
CA ARG A 89 5.25 -8.62 4.77
C ARG A 89 4.55 -7.45 4.11
N GLU A 90 5.00 -7.10 2.92
CA GLU A 90 4.33 -6.11 2.09
C GLU A 90 3.49 -6.84 1.05
N ILE A 91 2.18 -6.61 1.09
CA ILE A 91 1.24 -7.36 0.26
C ILE A 91 0.41 -6.37 -0.54
N GLU A 92 0.24 -6.64 -1.82
CA GLU A 92 -0.65 -5.85 -2.67
C GLU A 92 -1.83 -6.69 -3.09
N LEU A 93 -3.01 -6.10 -2.95
CA LEU A 93 -4.26 -6.74 -3.33
C LEU A 93 -4.99 -5.86 -4.35
N ASP A 94 -5.57 -6.50 -5.36
CA ASP A 94 -6.48 -5.79 -6.24
C ASP A 94 -7.63 -5.24 -5.40
N ALA A 95 -7.89 -3.94 -5.50
CA ALA A 95 -8.84 -3.30 -4.58
C ALA A 95 -10.29 -3.66 -4.90
N ASN A 96 -10.55 -4.23 -6.05
CA ASN A 96 -11.89 -4.65 -6.42
C ASN A 96 -12.13 -6.13 -6.09
N THR A 97 -11.19 -6.99 -6.49
CA THR A 97 -11.39 -8.44 -6.40
C THR A 97 -10.71 -9.07 -5.21
N GLY A 98 -9.71 -8.40 -4.63
CA GLY A 98 -8.91 -8.98 -3.56
C GLY A 98 -7.82 -9.92 -4.04
N GLN A 99 -7.62 -10.01 -5.35
CA GLN A 99 -6.58 -10.87 -5.88
C GLN A 99 -5.22 -10.45 -5.35
N LEU A 100 -4.42 -11.41 -4.90
CA LEU A 100 -3.07 -11.17 -4.43
C LEU A 100 -2.19 -10.83 -5.63
N LEU A 101 -1.58 -9.66 -5.61
CA LEU A 101 -0.73 -9.19 -6.69
C LEU A 101 0.75 -9.24 -6.32
N LYS A 102 1.07 -9.13 -5.04
CA LYS A 102 2.44 -9.08 -4.58
C LYS A 102 2.51 -9.49 -3.13
N ASP A 103 3.55 -10.20 -2.77
CA ASP A 103 3.80 -10.60 -1.39
C ASP A 103 5.30 -10.74 -1.22
N LYS A 104 5.90 -9.82 -0.50
CA LYS A 104 7.34 -9.86 -0.27
C LYS A 104 7.67 -9.39 1.13
N GLU A 105 8.85 -9.77 1.58
CA GLU A 105 9.34 -9.26 2.85
C GLU A 105 9.72 -7.80 2.68
N ASP A 106 9.30 -6.99 3.64
CA ASP A 106 9.60 -5.57 3.63
C ASP A 106 10.95 -5.35 4.27
N ASP A 107 11.89 -4.88 3.48
CA ASP A 107 13.22 -4.55 3.98
C ASP A 107 13.25 -3.12 4.52
#